data_56579fc8e5d01c9c6f721cf9e7050eb7
#
_entry.id   56579fc8e5d01c9c6f721cf9e7050eb7
#
_cell.length_a   1.000
_cell.length_b   1.000
_cell.length_c   1.000
_cell.angle_alpha   90.00
_cell.angle_beta   90.00
_cell.angle_gamma   90.00
#
_symmetry.space_group_name_H-M   'P 1'
#
loop_
_entity.id
_entity.type
_entity.pdbx_description
1 polymer ?
#
loop_
_entity_poly.entity_id
_entity_poly.type
_entity_poly.pdbx_seq_one_letter_code
_entity_poly.pdbx_strand_id
1 'polypeptide(L)'
;DAALGLATYVAGSQEAFVALMNEKLEELGIADTAHFTNCVGLYDEAHKCTVSDMAVILEAAMDNDLCREVLGARTYETLPTADHPEGQILSNWFLRRIEDKDTGGIEVTGAKTGYVVESGNCAASCGETADGRRYICVTADAHSAWRAIYDHAELYKAYCSAEASSGEVIPAAPELEEPMENTSG
;
A
#
# COMPACT_ATOMS: atom_id res chain seq x y z
N ASP A 1 -2.48 16.96 6.09
CA ASP A 1 -2.21 17.72 7.32
C ASP A 1 -1.67 16.84 8.44
N ALA A 2 -2.31 15.70 8.78
CA ALA A 2 -1.87 14.83 9.89
C ALA A 2 -0.47 14.24 9.68
N ALA A 3 -0.16 13.73 8.49
CA ALA A 3 1.16 13.19 8.17
C ALA A 3 2.26 14.26 8.29
N LEU A 4 2.01 15.46 7.76
CA LEU A 4 2.94 16.59 7.87
C LEU A 4 3.11 17.03 9.33
N GLY A 5 2.01 17.07 10.10
CA GLY A 5 2.04 17.39 11.53
C GLY A 5 2.90 16.39 12.32
N LEU A 6 2.72 15.08 12.09
CA LEU A 6 3.54 14.04 12.71
C LEU A 6 5.02 14.12 12.27
N ALA A 7 5.29 14.33 10.99
CA ALA A 7 6.65 14.49 10.47
C ALA A 7 7.38 15.66 11.15
N THR A 8 6.69 16.81 11.26
CA THR A 8 7.23 17.99 11.94
C THR A 8 7.44 17.75 13.43
N TYR A 9 6.51 17.03 14.09
CA TYR A 9 6.65 16.68 15.50
C TYR A 9 7.85 15.78 15.77
N VAL A 10 8.08 14.78 14.91
CA VAL A 10 9.15 13.77 15.08
C VAL A 10 10.51 14.35 14.72
N ALA A 11 10.62 15.08 13.60
CA ALA A 11 11.92 15.48 13.02
C ALA A 11 12.16 17.00 13.02
N GLY A 12 11.19 17.80 13.45
CA GLY A 12 11.30 19.26 13.47
C GLY A 12 10.92 19.94 12.14
N SER A 13 11.02 19.25 11.01
CA SER A 13 10.55 19.71 9.70
C SER A 13 10.22 18.56 8.77
N GLN A 14 9.52 18.84 7.67
CA GLN A 14 9.27 17.85 6.63
C GLN A 14 10.55 17.36 5.97
N GLU A 15 11.48 18.27 5.69
CA GLU A 15 12.76 17.96 5.04
C GLU A 15 13.60 17.00 5.89
N ALA A 16 13.65 17.25 7.21
CA ALA A 16 14.36 16.36 8.13
C ALA A 16 13.67 14.98 8.22
N PHE A 17 12.32 14.95 8.19
CA PHE A 17 11.59 13.68 8.19
C PHE A 17 11.79 12.91 6.89
N VAL A 18 11.81 13.58 5.74
CA VAL A 18 12.09 12.97 4.43
C VAL A 18 13.51 12.36 4.40
N ALA A 19 14.50 13.01 5.04
CA ALA A 19 15.81 12.40 5.20
C ALA A 19 15.73 11.07 5.96
N LEU A 20 14.99 11.01 7.08
CA LEU A 20 14.76 9.76 7.82
C LEU A 20 14.01 8.70 7.00
N MET A 21 13.05 9.13 6.15
CA MET A 21 12.36 8.22 5.24
C MET A 21 13.36 7.56 4.26
N ASN A 22 14.25 8.34 3.65
CA ASN A 22 15.23 7.80 2.70
C ASN A 22 16.33 6.97 3.40
N GLU A 23 16.75 7.32 4.62
CA GLU A 23 17.60 6.45 5.45
C GLU A 23 16.93 5.09 5.70
N LYS A 24 15.61 5.08 5.94
CA LYS A 24 14.86 3.83 6.09
C LYS A 24 14.84 2.99 4.81
N LEU A 25 14.82 3.61 3.62
CA LEU A 25 14.95 2.87 2.35
C LEU A 25 16.31 2.20 2.20
N GLU A 26 17.39 2.85 2.69
CA GLU A 26 18.71 2.25 2.73
C GLU A 26 18.76 1.04 3.68
N GLU A 27 18.17 1.18 4.88
CA GLU A 27 18.06 0.06 5.85
C GLU A 27 17.27 -1.14 5.28
N LEU A 28 16.23 -0.86 4.48
CA LEU A 28 15.41 -1.88 3.83
C LEU A 28 16.06 -2.45 2.55
N GLY A 29 17.17 -1.87 2.09
CA GLY A 29 17.89 -2.33 0.89
C GLY A 29 17.20 -2.01 -0.44
N ILE A 30 16.39 -0.97 -0.49
CA ILE A 30 15.59 -0.56 -1.67
C ILE A 30 15.88 0.87 -2.15
N ALA A 31 16.91 1.52 -1.63
CA ALA A 31 17.26 2.89 -1.98
C ALA A 31 17.69 3.08 -3.46
N ASP A 32 18.08 2.01 -4.15
CA ASP A 32 18.43 2.07 -5.57
C ASP A 32 17.21 2.31 -6.48
N THR A 33 16.00 1.90 -6.04
CA THR A 33 14.77 1.94 -6.82
C THR A 33 13.69 2.82 -6.21
N ALA A 34 13.82 3.15 -4.92
CA ALA A 34 12.89 4.00 -4.18
C ALA A 34 13.56 5.30 -3.71
N HIS A 35 12.85 6.42 -3.86
CA HIS A 35 13.25 7.72 -3.32
C HIS A 35 12.01 8.56 -3.00
N PHE A 36 12.00 9.22 -1.84
CA PHE A 36 10.90 10.07 -1.41
C PHE A 36 11.34 11.51 -1.22
N THR A 37 10.47 12.44 -1.62
CA THR A 37 10.71 13.91 -1.54
C THR A 37 9.74 14.60 -0.58
N ASN A 38 8.69 13.91 -0.15
CA ASN A 38 7.72 14.43 0.82
C ASN A 38 7.07 13.27 1.62
N CYS A 39 6.46 13.61 2.75
CA CYS A 39 5.83 12.63 3.65
C CYS A 39 4.32 12.44 3.41
N VAL A 40 3.75 13.08 2.40
CA VAL A 40 2.30 13.10 2.15
C VAL A 40 1.88 12.43 0.86
N GLY A 41 2.85 12.03 0.01
CA GLY A 41 2.59 11.34 -1.25
C GLY A 41 2.14 12.26 -2.38
N LEU A 42 2.45 13.56 -2.32
CA LEU A 42 2.23 14.46 -3.43
C LEU A 42 3.22 14.16 -4.56
N TYR A 43 2.76 14.38 -5.79
CA TYR A 43 3.59 14.15 -6.97
C TYR A 43 4.84 15.03 -6.98
N ASP A 44 5.93 14.39 -7.27
CA ASP A 44 7.22 14.99 -7.62
C ASP A 44 7.94 13.96 -8.51
N GLU A 45 8.66 14.41 -9.55
CA GLU A 45 9.32 13.51 -10.50
C GLU A 45 10.34 12.58 -9.84
N ALA A 46 10.97 13.03 -8.75
CA ALA A 46 11.90 12.25 -7.96
C ALA A 46 11.23 11.39 -6.88
N HIS A 47 9.92 11.59 -6.60
CA HIS A 47 9.16 10.83 -5.60
C HIS A 47 8.62 9.53 -6.20
N LYS A 48 9.39 8.46 -6.12
CA LYS A 48 9.06 7.20 -6.80
C LYS A 48 9.53 5.97 -6.04
N CYS A 49 8.86 4.87 -6.29
CA CYS A 49 9.27 3.52 -5.90
C CYS A 49 8.62 2.50 -6.85
N THR A 50 9.10 1.28 -6.85
CA THR A 50 8.44 0.16 -7.53
C THR A 50 7.33 -0.43 -6.64
N VAL A 51 6.45 -1.26 -7.23
CA VAL A 51 5.47 -2.04 -6.45
C VAL A 51 6.17 -3.04 -5.51
N SER A 52 7.33 -3.55 -5.90
CA SER A 52 8.17 -4.43 -5.06
C SER A 52 8.73 -3.69 -3.85
N ASP A 53 9.22 -2.45 -4.02
CA ASP A 53 9.68 -1.62 -2.91
C ASP A 53 8.54 -1.34 -1.93
N MET A 54 7.36 -1.02 -2.45
CA MET A 54 6.19 -0.79 -1.61
C MET A 54 5.77 -2.04 -0.82
N ALA A 55 5.97 -3.23 -1.40
CA ALA A 55 5.73 -4.48 -0.68
C ALA A 55 6.71 -4.65 0.50
N VAL A 56 8.00 -4.35 0.30
CA VAL A 56 9.02 -4.37 1.37
C VAL A 56 8.69 -3.35 2.46
N ILE A 57 8.27 -2.14 2.07
CA ILE A 57 7.85 -1.09 3.03
C ILE A 57 6.64 -1.54 3.85
N LEU A 58 5.63 -2.13 3.20
CA LEU A 58 4.44 -2.61 3.90
C LEU A 58 4.77 -3.79 4.83
N GLU A 59 5.62 -4.71 4.41
CA GLU A 59 6.08 -5.81 5.26
C GLU A 59 6.73 -5.28 6.55
N ALA A 60 7.68 -4.36 6.42
CA ALA A 60 8.34 -3.71 7.56
C ALA A 60 7.34 -2.94 8.46
N ALA A 61 6.35 -2.28 7.87
CA ALA A 61 5.31 -1.60 8.62
C ALA A 61 4.41 -2.58 9.37
N MET A 62 4.07 -3.73 8.78
CA MET A 62 3.23 -4.75 9.42
C MET A 62 3.97 -5.51 10.53
N ASP A 63 5.30 -5.46 10.57
CA ASP A 63 6.10 -6.00 11.69
C ASP A 63 6.18 -5.04 12.88
N ASN A 64 5.83 -3.77 12.70
CA ASN A 64 5.71 -2.79 13.79
C ASN A 64 4.28 -2.79 14.35
N ASP A 65 4.14 -3.01 15.68
CA ASP A 65 2.84 -3.15 16.34
C ASP A 65 1.93 -1.93 16.14
N LEU A 66 2.47 -0.71 16.28
CA LEU A 66 1.69 0.53 16.11
C LEU A 66 1.28 0.73 14.65
N CYS A 67 2.19 0.51 13.70
CA CYS A 67 1.85 0.60 12.28
C CYS A 67 0.79 -0.42 11.89
N ARG A 68 0.91 -1.65 12.38
CA ARG A 68 -0.08 -2.72 12.15
C ARG A 68 -1.45 -2.35 12.71
N GLU A 69 -1.52 -1.80 13.93
CA GLU A 69 -2.77 -1.32 14.53
C GLU A 69 -3.41 -0.22 13.65
N VAL A 70 -2.65 0.77 13.22
CA VAL A 70 -3.14 1.87 12.39
C VAL A 70 -3.58 1.38 11.00
N LEU A 71 -2.77 0.55 10.33
CA LEU A 71 -3.09 0.02 9.01
C LEU A 71 -4.29 -0.95 9.03
N GLY A 72 -4.49 -1.65 10.15
CA GLY A 72 -5.60 -2.59 10.35
C GLY A 72 -6.90 -1.97 10.85
N ALA A 73 -6.86 -0.71 11.30
CA ALA A 73 -8.04 -0.03 11.81
C ALA A 73 -9.08 0.22 10.70
N ARG A 74 -10.23 -0.41 10.77
CA ARG A 74 -11.35 -0.21 9.82
C ARG A 74 -12.00 1.16 10.02
N THR A 75 -12.16 1.56 11.26
CA THR A 75 -12.67 2.88 11.67
C THR A 75 -11.93 3.36 12.91
N TYR A 76 -11.83 4.67 13.05
CA TYR A 76 -11.30 5.31 14.24
C TYR A 76 -12.13 6.54 14.55
N GLU A 77 -12.59 6.67 15.80
CA GLU A 77 -13.32 7.84 16.28
C GLU A 77 -12.34 8.79 16.98
N THR A 78 -12.25 10.02 16.48
CA THR A 78 -11.38 11.04 17.06
C THR A 78 -11.99 11.60 18.34
N LEU A 79 -11.14 12.10 19.22
CA LEU A 79 -11.62 12.89 20.35
C LEU A 79 -12.31 14.17 19.85
N PRO A 80 -13.29 14.71 20.62
CA PRO A 80 -13.88 16.01 20.35
C PRO A 80 -12.84 17.13 20.26
N THR A 81 -13.05 18.04 19.32
CA THR A 81 -12.24 19.27 19.16
C THR A 81 -13.17 20.49 19.13
N ALA A 82 -12.60 21.69 19.16
CA ALA A 82 -13.39 22.91 19.03
C ALA A 82 -14.16 23.00 17.70
N ASP A 83 -13.55 22.49 16.61
CA ASP A 83 -14.17 22.48 15.27
C ASP A 83 -15.09 21.27 15.05
N HIS A 84 -14.89 20.19 15.80
CA HIS A 84 -15.64 18.94 15.73
C HIS A 84 -16.03 18.47 17.15
N PRO A 85 -17.05 19.09 17.78
CA PRO A 85 -17.45 18.79 19.16
C PRO A 85 -17.92 17.34 19.37
N GLU A 86 -18.42 16.67 18.33
CA GLU A 86 -18.84 15.27 18.37
C GLU A 86 -17.72 14.28 17.97
N GLY A 87 -16.49 14.80 17.71
CA GLY A 87 -15.45 14.01 17.09
C GLY A 87 -15.71 13.74 15.60
N GLN A 88 -14.87 12.92 15.01
CA GLN A 88 -14.98 12.49 13.61
C GLN A 88 -14.71 10.99 13.51
N ILE A 89 -15.48 10.29 12.66
CA ILE A 89 -15.21 8.89 12.32
C ILE A 89 -14.35 8.85 11.08
N LEU A 90 -13.08 8.46 11.24
CA LEU A 90 -12.18 8.14 10.14
C LEU A 90 -12.41 6.69 9.70
N SER A 91 -12.24 6.42 8.44
CA SER A 91 -12.56 5.10 7.87
C SER A 91 -11.48 4.65 6.90
N ASN A 92 -10.94 3.46 7.11
CA ASN A 92 -10.14 2.78 6.09
C ASN A 92 -11.10 2.21 5.05
N TRP A 93 -11.28 2.98 3.99
CA TRP A 93 -12.24 2.65 2.94
C TRP A 93 -11.90 1.33 2.24
N PHE A 94 -10.61 1.02 2.04
CA PHE A 94 -10.17 -0.21 1.39
C PHE A 94 -10.57 -1.43 2.23
N LEU A 95 -10.21 -1.47 3.51
CA LEU A 95 -10.51 -2.60 4.39
C LEU A 95 -12.02 -2.86 4.48
N ARG A 96 -12.82 -1.80 4.61
CA ARG A 96 -14.28 -1.91 4.69
C ARG A 96 -14.95 -2.37 3.40
N ARG A 97 -14.27 -2.33 2.28
CA ARG A 97 -14.82 -2.73 0.97
C ARG A 97 -14.31 -4.08 0.50
N ILE A 98 -13.13 -4.49 0.93
CA ILE A 98 -12.59 -5.80 0.57
C ILE A 98 -13.17 -6.92 1.45
N GLU A 99 -13.63 -6.61 2.66
CA GLU A 99 -14.18 -7.61 3.61
C GLU A 99 -15.39 -8.37 3.06
N ASP A 100 -16.16 -7.76 2.14
CA ASP A 100 -17.30 -8.38 1.47
C ASP A 100 -16.92 -9.17 0.19
N LYS A 101 -15.62 -9.25 -0.14
CA LYS A 101 -15.16 -9.88 -1.37
C LYS A 101 -14.65 -11.28 -1.12
N ASP A 102 -14.78 -12.14 -2.14
CA ASP A 102 -14.19 -13.46 -2.13
C ASP A 102 -12.68 -13.36 -2.36
N THR A 103 -11.91 -13.50 -1.30
CA THR A 103 -10.45 -13.47 -1.27
C THR A 103 -9.83 -14.87 -1.22
N GLY A 104 -10.63 -15.93 -1.45
CA GLY A 104 -10.15 -17.31 -1.34
C GLY A 104 -9.78 -17.75 0.09
N GLY A 105 -10.42 -17.13 1.10
CA GLY A 105 -10.19 -17.44 2.51
C GLY A 105 -9.03 -16.63 3.16
N ILE A 106 -8.52 -15.61 2.48
CA ILE A 106 -7.53 -14.69 3.04
C ILE A 106 -8.26 -13.55 3.78
N GLU A 107 -7.91 -13.34 5.05
CA GLU A 107 -8.33 -12.17 5.80
C GLU A 107 -7.38 -11.00 5.52
N VAL A 108 -7.90 -9.87 5.01
CA VAL A 108 -7.08 -8.66 4.80
C VAL A 108 -6.99 -7.88 6.11
N THR A 109 -5.79 -7.88 6.69
CA THR A 109 -5.52 -7.38 8.05
C THR A 109 -4.96 -5.97 8.10
N GLY A 110 -4.49 -5.44 6.98
CA GLY A 110 -3.98 -4.06 6.90
C GLY A 110 -3.95 -3.57 5.46
N ALA A 111 -4.20 -2.27 5.25
CA ALA A 111 -4.14 -1.69 3.92
C ALA A 111 -3.93 -0.18 3.93
N LYS A 112 -3.32 0.32 2.83
CA LYS A 112 -3.19 1.75 2.51
C LYS A 112 -3.41 1.96 1.02
N THR A 113 -4.16 3.01 0.69
CA THR A 113 -4.38 3.45 -0.69
C THR A 113 -3.71 4.78 -0.97
N GLY A 114 -3.46 5.07 -2.22
CA GLY A 114 -2.96 6.35 -2.69
C GLY A 114 -3.48 6.65 -4.10
N TYR A 115 -3.52 7.94 -4.43
CA TYR A 115 -3.86 8.41 -5.77
C TYR A 115 -3.17 9.73 -6.08
N VAL A 116 -2.46 9.76 -7.17
CA VAL A 116 -2.11 10.96 -7.94
C VAL A 116 -2.38 10.65 -9.41
N VAL A 117 -2.50 11.69 -10.23
CA VAL A 117 -2.82 11.51 -11.66
C VAL A 117 -1.79 10.61 -12.35
N GLU A 118 -0.54 10.76 -11.98
CA GLU A 118 0.61 10.09 -12.59
C GLU A 118 0.73 8.60 -12.21
N SER A 119 0.28 8.22 -11.02
CA SER A 119 0.34 6.83 -10.54
C SER A 119 -0.98 6.06 -10.64
N GLY A 120 -2.07 6.75 -11.00
CA GLY A 120 -3.41 6.17 -10.92
C GLY A 120 -3.81 5.79 -9.49
N ASN A 121 -4.78 4.92 -9.34
CA ASN A 121 -5.16 4.40 -8.04
C ASN A 121 -4.22 3.26 -7.64
N CYS A 122 -3.52 3.45 -6.53
CA CYS A 122 -2.60 2.49 -5.95
C CYS A 122 -3.17 1.91 -4.66
N ALA A 123 -2.84 0.65 -4.40
CA ALA A 123 -3.16 0.01 -3.14
C ALA A 123 -2.04 -0.94 -2.71
N ALA A 124 -1.81 -0.99 -1.41
CA ALA A 124 -0.96 -1.98 -0.76
C ALA A 124 -1.75 -2.60 0.39
N SER A 125 -1.80 -3.92 0.48
CA SER A 125 -2.51 -4.62 1.55
C SER A 125 -1.75 -5.85 2.03
N CYS A 126 -1.99 -6.20 3.30
CA CYS A 126 -1.53 -7.43 3.92
C CYS A 126 -2.73 -8.34 4.15
N GLY A 127 -2.63 -9.59 3.68
CA GLY A 127 -3.60 -10.63 3.91
C GLY A 127 -3.00 -11.77 4.73
N GLU A 128 -3.83 -12.48 5.48
CA GLU A 128 -3.42 -13.57 6.36
C GLU A 128 -4.32 -14.78 6.18
N THR A 129 -3.71 -15.97 6.10
CA THR A 129 -4.41 -17.23 6.10
C THR A 129 -4.81 -17.63 7.53
N ALA A 130 -5.78 -18.56 7.67
CA ALA A 130 -6.18 -19.09 8.96
C ALA A 130 -5.04 -19.81 9.73
N ASP A 131 -4.00 -20.28 9.04
CA ASP A 131 -2.80 -20.88 9.63
C ASP A 131 -1.67 -19.85 9.88
N GLY A 132 -1.94 -18.55 9.73
CA GLY A 132 -1.05 -17.45 10.10
C GLY A 132 0.01 -17.09 9.05
N ARG A 133 -0.09 -17.59 7.81
CA ARG A 133 0.79 -17.13 6.72
C ARG A 133 0.35 -15.76 6.23
N ARG A 134 1.31 -14.85 6.12
CA ARG A 134 1.07 -13.48 5.62
C ARG A 134 1.48 -13.34 4.16
N TYR A 135 0.70 -12.56 3.44
CA TYR A 135 0.91 -12.21 2.04
C TYR A 135 0.79 -10.71 1.86
N ILE A 136 1.67 -10.13 1.08
CA ILE A 136 1.61 -8.72 0.70
C ILE A 136 1.14 -8.63 -0.76
N CYS A 137 0.15 -7.79 -1.01
CA CYS A 137 -0.33 -7.47 -2.33
C CYS A 137 -0.18 -5.97 -2.60
N VAL A 138 0.44 -5.60 -3.71
CA VAL A 138 0.60 -4.20 -4.14
C VAL A 138 0.20 -4.07 -5.59
N THR A 139 -0.68 -3.11 -5.88
CA THR A 139 -1.08 -2.75 -7.24
C THR A 139 -0.95 -1.24 -7.46
N ALA A 140 -0.64 -0.85 -8.68
CA ALA A 140 -0.55 0.53 -9.11
C ALA A 140 -1.31 0.72 -10.43
N ASP A 141 -1.61 1.99 -10.77
CA ASP A 141 -2.24 2.41 -12.02
C ASP A 141 -3.62 1.78 -12.28
N ALA A 142 -4.36 1.42 -11.24
CA ALA A 142 -5.75 1.03 -11.44
C ALA A 142 -6.60 2.25 -11.84
N HIS A 143 -7.49 2.07 -12.83
CA HIS A 143 -8.32 3.16 -13.34
C HIS A 143 -9.35 3.67 -12.32
N SER A 144 -9.58 2.95 -11.22
CA SER A 144 -10.45 3.38 -10.12
C SER A 144 -10.04 2.72 -8.80
N ALA A 145 -10.42 3.36 -7.70
CA ALA A 145 -10.21 2.79 -6.36
C ALA A 145 -10.97 1.47 -6.16
N TRP A 146 -12.14 1.29 -6.78
CA TRP A 146 -12.87 0.03 -6.78
C TRP A 146 -12.12 -1.05 -7.56
N ARG A 147 -11.49 -0.71 -8.67
CA ARG A 147 -10.70 -1.66 -9.44
C ARG A 147 -9.54 -2.21 -8.62
N ALA A 148 -8.81 -1.33 -7.90
CA ALA A 148 -7.73 -1.76 -7.01
C ALA A 148 -8.22 -2.78 -5.95
N ILE A 149 -9.43 -2.62 -5.39
CA ILE A 149 -10.00 -3.59 -4.44
C ILE A 149 -10.29 -4.94 -5.11
N TYR A 150 -10.92 -4.92 -6.29
CA TYR A 150 -11.21 -6.16 -7.01
C TYR A 150 -9.93 -6.87 -7.44
N ASP A 151 -8.91 -6.13 -7.89
CA ASP A 151 -7.61 -6.72 -8.25
C ASP A 151 -6.97 -7.42 -7.05
N HIS A 152 -6.99 -6.81 -5.86
CA HIS A 152 -6.46 -7.43 -4.65
C HIS A 152 -7.25 -8.68 -4.26
N ALA A 153 -8.59 -8.65 -4.32
CA ALA A 153 -9.41 -9.81 -4.01
C ALA A 153 -9.11 -10.98 -4.96
N GLU A 154 -9.04 -10.72 -6.27
CA GLU A 154 -8.72 -11.74 -7.27
C GLU A 154 -7.27 -12.26 -7.13
N LEU A 155 -6.30 -11.41 -6.84
CA LEU A 155 -4.91 -11.81 -6.61
C LEU A 155 -4.79 -12.71 -5.38
N TYR A 156 -5.41 -12.35 -4.26
CA TYR A 156 -5.44 -13.21 -3.08
C TYR A 156 -6.07 -14.56 -3.36
N LYS A 157 -7.23 -14.57 -4.03
CA LYS A 157 -7.92 -15.79 -4.40
C LYS A 157 -7.07 -16.66 -5.34
N ALA A 158 -6.43 -16.07 -6.34
CA ALA A 158 -5.67 -16.79 -7.36
C ALA A 158 -4.35 -17.37 -6.84
N TYR A 159 -3.65 -16.63 -5.95
CA TYR A 159 -2.27 -16.95 -5.60
C TYR A 159 -2.05 -17.33 -4.13
N CYS A 160 -2.98 -17.01 -3.24
CA CYS A 160 -2.78 -17.20 -1.81
C CYS A 160 -3.77 -18.17 -1.17
N SER A 161 -4.78 -18.65 -1.91
CA SER A 161 -5.76 -19.62 -1.39
C SER A 161 -5.10 -20.96 -1.05
N ALA A 162 -5.75 -21.76 -0.20
CA ALA A 162 -5.27 -23.08 0.18
C ALA A 162 -5.13 -24.02 -1.05
N GLU A 163 -5.91 -23.81 -2.10
CA GLU A 163 -5.84 -24.55 -3.36
C GLU A 163 -4.60 -24.16 -4.18
N ALA A 164 -4.21 -22.89 -4.20
CA ALA A 164 -2.98 -22.40 -4.84
C ALA A 164 -1.72 -22.94 -4.16
N SER A 165 -1.77 -23.24 -2.87
CA SER A 165 -0.63 -23.76 -2.08
C SER A 165 -0.32 -25.24 -2.38
N SER A 166 -1.15 -25.95 -3.16
CA SER A 166 -0.99 -27.38 -3.45
C SER A 166 -0.05 -27.70 -4.62
N GLY A 167 0.78 -26.75 -5.09
CA GLY A 167 2.00 -27.09 -5.80
C GLY A 167 1.98 -26.95 -7.32
N GLU A 168 1.19 -26.09 -7.90
CA GLU A 168 1.42 -25.70 -9.30
C GLU A 168 2.38 -24.49 -9.34
N VAL A 169 3.55 -24.67 -9.96
CA VAL A 169 4.50 -23.60 -10.20
C VAL A 169 3.81 -22.50 -11.00
N ILE A 170 3.66 -21.32 -10.40
CA ILE A 170 3.12 -20.15 -11.08
C ILE A 170 3.99 -19.89 -12.31
N PRO A 171 3.46 -19.92 -13.54
CA PRO A 171 4.23 -19.53 -14.69
C PRO A 171 4.67 -18.06 -14.50
N ALA A 172 5.95 -17.78 -14.80
CA ALA A 172 6.43 -16.41 -14.82
C ALA A 172 5.47 -15.54 -15.65
N ALA A 173 5.21 -14.32 -15.16
CA ALA A 173 4.39 -13.37 -15.91
C ALA A 173 4.87 -13.31 -17.35
N PRO A 174 3.97 -13.31 -18.35
CA PRO A 174 4.38 -13.19 -19.74
C PRO A 174 5.23 -11.94 -19.90
N GLU A 175 6.42 -12.08 -20.51
CA GLU A 175 7.24 -10.92 -20.88
C GLU A 175 6.34 -9.99 -21.70
N LEU A 176 6.20 -8.76 -21.24
CA LEU A 176 5.49 -7.72 -21.99
C LEU A 176 6.29 -7.53 -23.29
N GLU A 177 5.70 -7.90 -24.41
CA GLU A 177 6.26 -7.58 -25.74
C GLU A 177 6.42 -6.06 -25.81
N GLU A 178 7.64 -5.61 -26.08
CA GLU A 178 7.90 -4.19 -26.28
C GLU A 178 6.99 -3.66 -27.40
N PRO A 179 6.41 -2.45 -27.26
CA PRO A 179 5.59 -1.88 -28.32
C PRO A 179 6.44 -1.73 -29.57
N MET A 180 5.98 -2.34 -30.66
CA MET A 180 6.63 -2.23 -31.98
C MET A 180 6.80 -0.75 -32.33
N GLU A 181 8.05 -0.31 -32.52
CA GLU A 181 8.35 1.01 -33.06
C GLU A 181 7.61 1.19 -34.37
N ASN A 182 6.74 2.17 -34.39
CA ASN A 182 5.99 2.55 -35.57
C ASN A 182 6.91 3.31 -36.53
N THR A 183 7.66 2.58 -37.34
CA THR A 183 8.41 3.13 -38.47
C THR A 183 7.41 3.47 -39.57
N SER A 184 6.85 4.67 -39.51
CA SER A 184 6.16 5.30 -40.64
C SER A 184 7.09 6.31 -41.28
N GLY A 185 7.52 5.98 -42.52
CA GLY A 185 8.23 6.91 -43.40
C GLY A 185 7.39 8.08 -43.89
#